data_878ab1dab63ede256b9c3d726fff6d0f
#
_entry.id   878ab1dab63ede256b9c3d726fff6d0f
#
_cell.length_a   1.000
_cell.length_b   1.000
_cell.length_c   1.000
_cell.angle_alpha   90.00
_cell.angle_beta   90.00
_cell.angle_gamma   90.00
#
_symmetry.space_group_name_H-M   'P 1'
#
loop_
_entity.id
_entity.type
_entity.pdbx_description
1 polymer ?
#
loop_
_entity_poly.entity_id
_entity_poly.type
_entity_poly.pdbx_seq_one_letter_code
_entity_poly.pdbx_strand_id
1 'polypeptide(L)'
;MLWDYRTPGIPDELFYRVEDVPITKEDVRALVISKLRLKEKSSAIDVGCGSGSITVEMCLQTKGSKIYAIDFDEKAVELTRKNLLKFDVKAEVIFSKAQDILPLLPQVDAILIGGTSGEVERIVNLGVDRLNKGGRIVIDTVLIETMYRALTTINQANLEEVDVTQAIIAKARKVATGTMMSARNPIIIISATKH
;
A
#
# COMPACT_ATOMS: atom_id res chain seq x y z
N MET A 1 9.52 21.01 -0.52
CA MET A 1 8.91 19.68 -0.25
C MET A 1 7.75 19.91 0.72
N LEU A 2 6.56 19.35 0.45
CA LEU A 2 5.36 19.54 1.28
C LEU A 2 5.43 18.73 2.61
N TRP A 3 6.25 17.68 2.64
CA TRP A 3 6.50 16.83 3.81
C TRP A 3 8.00 16.55 3.92
N ASP A 4 8.62 17.01 4.98
CA ASP A 4 10.06 16.90 5.22
C ASP A 4 10.42 16.00 6.43
N TYR A 5 9.40 15.42 7.07
CA TYR A 5 9.59 14.47 8.15
C TYR A 5 10.03 13.09 7.62
N ARG A 6 10.85 12.40 8.39
CA ARG A 6 11.31 11.05 8.04
C ARG A 6 10.31 9.96 8.37
N THR A 7 9.40 10.22 9.32
CA THR A 7 8.39 9.26 9.75
C THR A 7 7.22 9.24 8.78
N PRO A 8 6.62 8.06 8.51
CA PRO A 8 5.38 7.96 7.74
C PRO A 8 4.20 8.51 8.52
N GLY A 9 3.06 8.65 7.85
CA GLY A 9 1.82 9.16 8.45
C GLY A 9 1.51 10.58 8.04
N ILE A 10 1.68 10.90 6.76
CA ILE A 10 1.27 12.20 6.20
C ILE A 10 -0.23 12.40 6.45
N PRO A 11 -0.68 13.54 7.03
CA PRO A 11 -2.10 13.82 7.23
C PRO A 11 -2.92 13.69 5.94
N ASP A 12 -4.09 13.03 6.05
CA ASP A 12 -4.97 12.77 4.90
C ASP A 12 -5.39 14.07 4.18
N GLU A 13 -5.45 15.21 4.89
CA GLU A 13 -5.83 16.51 4.38
C GLU A 13 -4.81 17.10 3.40
N LEU A 14 -3.58 16.62 3.45
CA LEU A 14 -2.52 17.06 2.54
C LEU A 14 -2.60 16.39 1.17
N PHE A 15 -3.42 15.36 0.98
CA PHE A 15 -3.63 14.71 -0.31
C PHE A 15 -4.82 15.31 -1.07
N TYR A 16 -4.72 15.37 -2.39
CA TYR A 16 -5.91 15.52 -3.22
C TYR A 16 -6.78 14.26 -3.07
N ARG A 17 -8.08 14.45 -3.04
CA ARG A 17 -9.08 13.38 -2.94
C ARG A 17 -10.14 13.56 -4.01
N VAL A 18 -10.64 12.45 -4.50
CA VAL A 18 -11.77 12.38 -5.41
C VAL A 18 -12.78 11.42 -4.79
N GLU A 19 -14.06 11.73 -4.90
CA GLU A 19 -15.14 10.82 -4.54
C GLU A 19 -14.96 9.51 -5.31
N ASP A 20 -15.27 8.38 -4.72
CA ASP A 20 -15.10 7.02 -5.28
C ASP A 20 -13.66 6.49 -5.38
N VAL A 21 -12.62 7.30 -5.14
CA VAL A 21 -11.25 6.78 -5.06
C VAL A 21 -10.82 6.67 -3.59
N PRO A 22 -10.59 5.45 -3.09
CA PRO A 22 -10.23 5.26 -1.69
C PRO A 22 -8.85 5.85 -1.35
N ILE A 23 -8.72 6.30 -0.10
CA ILE A 23 -7.44 6.65 0.49
C ILE A 23 -7.18 5.81 1.73
N THR A 24 -6.05 5.13 1.79
CA THR A 24 -5.58 4.48 3.01
C THR A 24 -5.27 5.55 4.05
N LYS A 25 -5.95 5.47 5.20
CA LYS A 25 -5.87 6.51 6.23
C LYS A 25 -4.48 6.61 6.85
N GLU A 26 -4.10 7.81 7.29
CA GLU A 26 -2.74 8.13 7.77
C GLU A 26 -2.19 7.11 8.78
N ASP A 27 -3.00 6.71 9.77
CA ASP A 27 -2.58 5.78 10.82
C ASP A 27 -2.31 4.37 10.25
N VAL A 28 -3.18 3.90 9.35
CA VAL A 28 -3.03 2.62 8.64
C VAL A 28 -1.85 2.67 7.70
N ARG A 29 -1.70 3.77 6.97
CA ARG A 29 -0.60 3.99 6.02
C ARG A 29 0.75 3.95 6.73
N ALA A 30 0.86 4.59 7.90
CA ALA A 30 2.08 4.52 8.71
C ALA A 30 2.43 3.07 9.12
N LEU A 31 1.43 2.27 9.51
CA LEU A 31 1.63 0.85 9.82
C LEU A 31 2.06 0.06 8.58
N VAL A 32 1.40 0.25 7.44
CA VAL A 32 1.75 -0.42 6.17
C VAL A 32 3.18 -0.11 5.76
N ILE A 33 3.57 1.16 5.76
CA ILE A 33 4.94 1.58 5.43
C ILE A 33 5.97 0.94 6.39
N SER A 34 5.67 0.86 7.68
CA SER A 34 6.56 0.22 8.65
C SER A 34 6.76 -1.28 8.36
N LYS A 35 5.69 -1.98 7.92
CA LYS A 35 5.73 -3.41 7.57
C LYS A 35 6.47 -3.68 6.27
N LEU A 36 6.54 -2.73 5.34
CA LEU A 36 7.31 -2.82 4.10
C LEU A 36 8.83 -2.80 4.32
N ARG A 37 9.32 -2.31 5.47
CA ARG A 37 10.74 -2.27 5.83
C ARG A 37 11.61 -1.63 4.74
N LEU A 38 11.13 -0.55 4.13
CA LEU A 38 11.84 0.15 3.05
C LEU A 38 13.14 0.75 3.54
N LYS A 39 14.16 0.64 2.71
CA LYS A 39 15.48 1.28 2.88
C LYS A 39 15.66 2.36 1.82
N GLU A 40 16.64 3.24 2.00
CA GLU A 40 17.08 4.10 0.91
C GLU A 40 17.44 3.25 -0.31
N LYS A 41 16.97 3.66 -1.49
CA LYS A 41 17.16 2.96 -2.77
C LYS A 41 16.41 1.63 -2.92
N SER A 42 15.54 1.22 -1.99
CA SER A 42 14.64 0.09 -2.22
C SER A 42 13.69 0.38 -3.36
N SER A 43 13.59 -0.55 -4.30
CA SER A 43 12.54 -0.54 -5.33
C SER A 43 11.25 -1.17 -4.78
N ALA A 44 10.09 -0.68 -5.22
CA ALA A 44 8.82 -1.24 -4.74
C ALA A 44 7.70 -1.16 -5.78
N ILE A 45 6.69 -2.01 -5.58
CA ILE A 45 5.44 -2.01 -6.33
C ILE A 45 4.27 -1.76 -5.36
N ASP A 46 3.37 -0.85 -5.76
CA ASP A 46 2.11 -0.55 -5.07
C ASP A 46 0.95 -1.03 -5.97
N VAL A 47 0.31 -2.15 -5.60
CA VAL A 47 -0.79 -2.76 -6.35
C VAL A 47 -2.12 -2.29 -5.79
N GLY A 48 -2.91 -1.61 -6.63
CA GLY A 48 -4.14 -0.93 -6.23
C GLY A 48 -3.82 0.39 -5.54
N CYS A 49 -3.06 1.25 -6.21
CA CYS A 49 -2.50 2.47 -5.60
C CYS A 49 -3.57 3.51 -5.21
N GLY A 50 -4.77 3.44 -5.78
CA GLY A 50 -5.89 4.31 -5.43
C GLY A 50 -5.55 5.80 -5.51
N SER A 51 -5.58 6.49 -4.38
CA SER A 51 -5.18 7.91 -4.30
C SER A 51 -3.67 8.15 -4.44
N GLY A 52 -2.84 7.12 -4.45
CA GLY A 52 -1.39 7.21 -4.45
C GLY A 52 -0.77 7.63 -3.11
N SER A 53 -1.56 7.64 -2.04
CA SER A 53 -1.07 8.10 -0.74
C SER A 53 0.06 7.23 -0.18
N ILE A 54 -0.03 5.90 -0.35
CA ILE A 54 1.07 4.98 0.02
C ILE A 54 2.22 5.10 -0.96
N THR A 55 1.95 5.21 -2.26
CA THR A 55 2.99 5.43 -3.29
C THR A 55 3.85 6.65 -2.98
N VAL A 56 3.24 7.78 -2.57
CA VAL A 56 3.96 9.00 -2.15
C VAL A 56 4.88 8.69 -0.96
N GLU A 57 4.38 8.04 0.07
CA GLU A 57 5.21 7.70 1.25
C GLU A 57 6.32 6.71 0.91
N MET A 58 6.09 5.72 0.03
CA MET A 58 7.15 4.85 -0.49
C MET A 58 8.27 5.67 -1.16
N CYS A 59 7.91 6.61 -2.03
CA CYS A 59 8.88 7.47 -2.70
C CYS A 59 9.73 8.28 -1.73
N LEU A 60 9.11 8.85 -0.69
CA LEU A 60 9.79 9.62 0.35
C LEU A 60 10.77 8.76 1.17
N GLN A 61 10.36 7.52 1.51
CA GLN A 61 11.22 6.59 2.27
C GLN A 61 12.42 6.10 1.44
N THR A 62 12.24 5.90 0.14
CA THR A 62 13.26 5.29 -0.73
C THR A 62 14.17 6.30 -1.43
N LYS A 63 13.91 7.59 -1.30
CA LYS A 63 14.72 8.71 -1.84
C LYS A 63 15.07 8.59 -3.33
N GLY A 64 14.04 8.44 -4.16
CA GLY A 64 14.19 8.49 -5.62
C GLY A 64 14.52 7.16 -6.29
N SER A 65 14.27 6.04 -5.62
CA SER A 65 14.29 4.71 -6.22
C SER A 65 13.11 4.48 -7.17
N LYS A 66 13.14 3.37 -7.90
CA LYS A 66 12.05 3.00 -8.80
C LYS A 66 10.86 2.46 -8.00
N ILE A 67 9.77 3.22 -8.01
CA ILE A 67 8.48 2.83 -7.48
C ILE A 67 7.50 2.69 -8.64
N TYR A 68 6.79 1.56 -8.69
CA TYR A 68 5.73 1.27 -9.65
C TYR A 68 4.39 1.31 -8.95
N ALA A 69 3.46 2.13 -9.41
CA ALA A 69 2.11 2.24 -8.87
C ALA A 69 1.12 1.75 -9.92
N ILE A 70 0.31 0.75 -9.59
CA ILE A 70 -0.58 0.08 -10.53
C ILE A 70 -2.02 0.28 -10.06
N ASP A 71 -2.89 0.70 -10.97
CA ASP A 71 -4.33 0.64 -10.77
C ASP A 71 -5.05 0.40 -12.10
N PHE A 72 -6.20 -0.24 -12.05
CA PHE A 72 -7.07 -0.46 -13.21
C PHE A 72 -8.15 0.61 -13.36
N ASP A 73 -8.30 1.50 -12.38
CA ASP A 73 -9.19 2.66 -12.43
C ASP A 73 -8.41 3.89 -12.92
N GLU A 74 -8.83 4.45 -14.04
CA GLU A 74 -8.20 5.64 -14.63
C GLU A 74 -8.26 6.85 -13.69
N LYS A 75 -9.35 7.02 -12.91
CA LYS A 75 -9.46 8.09 -11.91
C LYS A 75 -8.40 7.96 -10.80
N ALA A 76 -8.14 6.72 -10.36
CA ALA A 76 -7.11 6.44 -9.36
C ALA A 76 -5.71 6.75 -9.92
N VAL A 77 -5.42 6.34 -11.16
CA VAL A 77 -4.16 6.63 -11.85
C VAL A 77 -3.91 8.13 -11.98
N GLU A 78 -4.91 8.89 -12.42
CA GLU A 78 -4.80 10.35 -12.52
C GLU A 78 -4.62 11.02 -11.15
N LEU A 79 -5.36 10.56 -10.13
CA LEU A 79 -5.26 11.09 -8.78
C LEU A 79 -3.87 10.80 -8.18
N THR A 80 -3.35 9.58 -8.39
CA THR A 80 -1.99 9.21 -8.00
C THR A 80 -0.95 10.14 -8.63
N ARG A 81 -1.03 10.42 -9.94
CA ARG A 81 -0.13 11.35 -10.62
C ARG A 81 -0.20 12.77 -10.05
N LYS A 82 -1.40 13.26 -9.74
CA LYS A 82 -1.60 14.58 -9.11
C LYS A 82 -0.97 14.65 -7.72
N ASN A 83 -1.13 13.59 -6.91
CA ASN A 83 -0.53 13.55 -5.58
C ASN A 83 1.00 13.42 -5.64
N LEU A 84 1.56 12.60 -6.52
CA LEU A 84 3.01 12.52 -6.74
C LEU A 84 3.60 13.90 -7.09
N LEU A 85 2.96 14.62 -8.01
CA LEU A 85 3.38 15.97 -8.40
C LEU A 85 3.29 16.95 -7.20
N LYS A 86 2.22 16.89 -6.42
CA LYS A 86 2.03 17.75 -5.24
C LYS A 86 3.12 17.59 -4.20
N PHE A 87 3.60 16.36 -4.00
CA PHE A 87 4.67 16.05 -3.04
C PHE A 87 6.08 16.12 -3.61
N ASP A 88 6.22 16.49 -4.91
CA ASP A 88 7.50 16.56 -5.61
C ASP A 88 8.27 15.23 -5.57
N VAL A 89 7.56 14.14 -5.77
CA VAL A 89 8.13 12.78 -5.84
C VAL A 89 7.74 12.10 -7.16
N LYS A 90 8.48 11.04 -7.54
CA LYS A 90 8.30 10.36 -8.82
C LYS A 90 8.09 8.87 -8.63
N ALA A 91 7.07 8.32 -9.29
CA ALA A 91 6.84 6.91 -9.48
C ALA A 91 6.38 6.66 -10.92
N GLU A 92 6.55 5.45 -11.39
CA GLU A 92 5.95 4.99 -12.66
C GLU A 92 4.51 4.55 -12.39
N VAL A 93 3.55 5.35 -12.88
CA VAL A 93 2.11 5.08 -12.66
C VAL A 93 1.53 4.40 -13.88
N ILE A 94 1.05 3.17 -13.69
CA ILE A 94 0.64 2.25 -14.74
C ILE A 94 -0.87 2.03 -14.66
N PHE A 95 -1.59 2.37 -15.72
CA PHE A 95 -2.99 2.04 -15.89
C PHE A 95 -3.11 0.63 -16.47
N SER A 96 -3.34 -0.35 -15.62
CA SER A 96 -3.46 -1.76 -16.01
C SER A 96 -4.08 -2.59 -14.88
N LYS A 97 -4.60 -3.77 -15.23
CA LYS A 97 -4.86 -4.81 -14.23
C LYS A 97 -3.54 -5.38 -13.71
N ALA A 98 -3.45 -5.62 -12.41
CA ALA A 98 -2.23 -6.10 -11.77
C ALA A 98 -1.75 -7.45 -12.36
N GLN A 99 -2.66 -8.38 -12.62
CA GLN A 99 -2.34 -9.70 -13.17
C GLN A 99 -1.74 -9.66 -14.58
N ASP A 100 -1.95 -8.58 -15.33
CA ASP A 100 -1.44 -8.44 -16.69
C ASP A 100 -0.06 -7.77 -16.72
N ILE A 101 0.20 -6.84 -15.78
CA ILE A 101 1.44 -6.07 -15.79
C ILE A 101 2.52 -6.62 -14.83
N LEU A 102 2.15 -7.22 -13.71
CA LEU A 102 3.12 -7.76 -12.74
C LEU A 102 4.17 -8.68 -13.38
N PRO A 103 3.80 -9.62 -14.29
CA PRO A 103 4.79 -10.49 -14.93
C PRO A 103 5.85 -9.75 -15.76
N LEU A 104 5.56 -8.53 -16.21
CA LEU A 104 6.41 -7.72 -17.06
C LEU A 104 7.32 -6.77 -16.27
N LEU A 105 7.03 -6.56 -14.98
CA LEU A 105 7.83 -5.68 -14.13
C LEU A 105 9.12 -6.37 -13.65
N PRO A 106 10.17 -5.60 -13.35
CA PRO A 106 11.38 -6.15 -12.76
C PRO A 106 11.11 -6.69 -11.35
N GLN A 107 12.06 -7.45 -10.82
CA GLN A 107 12.07 -7.79 -9.40
C GLN A 107 12.33 -6.54 -8.55
N VAL A 108 11.70 -6.51 -7.36
CA VAL A 108 11.74 -5.38 -6.43
C VAL A 108 11.98 -5.84 -4.99
N ASP A 109 12.33 -4.90 -4.12
CA ASP A 109 12.63 -5.17 -2.72
C ASP A 109 11.36 -5.21 -1.83
N ALA A 110 10.29 -4.56 -2.27
CA ALA A 110 9.03 -4.57 -1.53
C ALA A 110 7.81 -4.51 -2.46
N ILE A 111 6.72 -5.17 -2.04
CA ILE A 111 5.44 -5.12 -2.73
C ILE A 111 4.33 -4.89 -1.71
N LEU A 112 3.49 -3.90 -2.00
CA LEU A 112 2.20 -3.73 -1.33
C LEU A 112 1.08 -4.22 -2.25
N ILE A 113 0.10 -4.91 -1.67
CA ILE A 113 -1.14 -5.29 -2.33
C ILE A 113 -2.31 -4.70 -1.52
N GLY A 114 -2.84 -3.55 -1.95
CA GLY A 114 -3.98 -2.86 -1.36
C GLY A 114 -5.30 -3.15 -2.09
N GLY A 115 -5.24 -3.73 -3.28
CA GLY A 115 -6.41 -4.08 -4.08
C GLY A 115 -6.18 -5.30 -4.96
N THR A 116 -7.10 -6.27 -4.93
CA THR A 116 -6.98 -7.53 -5.68
C THR A 116 -8.10 -7.77 -6.69
N SER A 117 -9.16 -6.96 -6.65
CA SER A 117 -10.36 -7.13 -7.52
C SER A 117 -10.87 -8.58 -7.56
N GLY A 118 -10.75 -9.31 -6.45
CA GLY A 118 -11.16 -10.71 -6.32
C GLY A 118 -10.13 -11.76 -6.78
N GLU A 119 -9.04 -11.36 -7.41
CA GLU A 119 -7.97 -12.25 -7.93
C GLU A 119 -6.83 -12.45 -6.90
N VAL A 120 -7.18 -12.67 -5.62
CA VAL A 120 -6.23 -12.62 -4.48
C VAL A 120 -5.05 -13.54 -4.70
N GLU A 121 -5.29 -14.84 -4.92
CA GLU A 121 -4.23 -15.86 -5.01
C GLU A 121 -3.29 -15.58 -6.19
N ARG A 122 -3.89 -15.20 -7.33
CA ARG A 122 -3.12 -14.91 -8.53
C ARG A 122 -2.20 -13.71 -8.34
N ILE A 123 -2.73 -12.60 -7.78
CA ILE A 123 -1.95 -11.38 -7.57
C ILE A 123 -0.88 -11.59 -6.51
N VAL A 124 -1.17 -12.32 -5.42
CA VAL A 124 -0.18 -12.64 -4.39
C VAL A 124 0.96 -13.47 -4.97
N ASN A 125 0.66 -14.55 -5.73
CA ASN A 125 1.69 -15.37 -6.35
C ASN A 125 2.56 -14.57 -7.33
N LEU A 126 1.94 -13.78 -8.22
CA LEU A 126 2.67 -12.91 -9.14
C LEU A 126 3.53 -11.88 -8.39
N GLY A 127 3.03 -11.34 -7.27
CA GLY A 127 3.80 -10.46 -6.40
C GLY A 127 5.01 -11.16 -5.81
N VAL A 128 4.84 -12.35 -5.27
CA VAL A 128 5.95 -13.16 -4.72
C VAL A 128 7.01 -13.43 -5.78
N ASP A 129 6.61 -13.72 -7.03
CA ASP A 129 7.54 -13.92 -8.14
C ASP A 129 8.37 -12.66 -8.46
N ARG A 130 7.82 -11.49 -8.24
CA ARG A 130 8.50 -10.20 -8.46
C ARG A 130 9.33 -9.72 -7.28
N LEU A 131 9.33 -10.41 -6.14
CA LEU A 131 10.22 -10.05 -5.04
C LEU A 131 11.65 -10.54 -5.28
N ASN A 132 12.61 -9.69 -4.96
CA ASN A 132 13.98 -10.09 -4.72
C ASN A 132 14.06 -11.05 -3.53
N LYS A 133 15.13 -11.83 -3.45
CA LYS A 133 15.46 -12.59 -2.24
C LYS A 133 15.65 -11.61 -1.06
N GLY A 134 15.03 -11.90 0.07
CA GLY A 134 14.95 -10.98 1.22
C GLY A 134 13.93 -9.85 1.05
N GLY A 135 13.22 -9.82 -0.07
CA GLY A 135 12.18 -8.82 -0.34
C GLY A 135 10.93 -9.03 0.50
N ARG A 136 10.17 -7.95 0.72
CA ARG A 136 9.03 -7.91 1.63
C ARG A 136 7.70 -7.76 0.88
N ILE A 137 6.72 -8.61 1.18
CA ILE A 137 5.33 -8.44 0.74
C ILE A 137 4.47 -7.97 1.90
N VAL A 138 3.59 -7.02 1.64
CA VAL A 138 2.57 -6.53 2.57
C VAL A 138 1.22 -6.54 1.85
N ILE A 139 0.19 -7.02 2.53
CA ILE A 139 -1.18 -7.04 2.02
C ILE A 139 -2.05 -6.38 3.08
N ASP A 140 -2.82 -5.37 2.72
CA ASP A 140 -3.80 -4.76 3.61
C ASP A 140 -5.23 -4.99 3.10
N THR A 141 -6.14 -5.34 4.01
CA THR A 141 -7.54 -5.61 3.67
C THR A 141 -8.47 -5.42 4.85
N VAL A 142 -9.71 -5.06 4.55
CA VAL A 142 -10.83 -5.06 5.51
C VAL A 142 -11.72 -6.30 5.36
N LEU A 143 -11.49 -7.13 4.33
CA LEU A 143 -12.32 -8.29 4.01
C LEU A 143 -11.72 -9.57 4.60
N ILE A 144 -12.52 -10.32 5.33
CA ILE A 144 -12.13 -11.61 5.95
C ILE A 144 -11.77 -12.63 4.88
N GLU A 145 -12.52 -12.69 3.78
CA GLU A 145 -12.27 -13.63 2.67
C GLU A 145 -10.94 -13.33 1.99
N THR A 146 -10.62 -12.05 1.77
CA THR A 146 -9.33 -11.64 1.21
C THR A 146 -8.18 -11.99 2.15
N MET A 147 -8.33 -11.74 3.45
CA MET A 147 -7.35 -12.13 4.47
C MET A 147 -7.08 -13.64 4.44
N TYR A 148 -8.13 -14.46 4.48
CA TYR A 148 -7.99 -15.91 4.50
C TYR A 148 -7.28 -16.44 3.25
N ARG A 149 -7.71 -15.99 2.07
CA ARG A 149 -7.11 -16.39 0.78
C ARG A 149 -5.65 -15.94 0.68
N ALA A 150 -5.35 -14.68 1.04
CA ALA A 150 -3.99 -14.15 1.01
C ALA A 150 -3.06 -14.90 1.97
N LEU A 151 -3.48 -15.13 3.22
CA LEU A 151 -2.68 -15.85 4.21
C LEU A 151 -2.42 -17.30 3.77
N THR A 152 -3.44 -17.99 3.23
CA THR A 152 -3.29 -19.35 2.70
C THR A 152 -2.26 -19.38 1.57
N THR A 153 -2.33 -18.43 0.64
CA THR A 153 -1.39 -18.33 -0.49
C THR A 153 0.05 -18.06 -0.02
N ILE A 154 0.22 -17.14 0.93
CA ILE A 154 1.54 -16.83 1.52
C ILE A 154 2.14 -18.06 2.19
N ASN A 155 1.35 -18.83 2.95
CA ASN A 155 1.82 -20.06 3.60
C ASN A 155 2.22 -21.12 2.57
N GLN A 156 1.51 -21.23 1.45
CA GLN A 156 1.85 -22.15 0.35
C GLN A 156 3.12 -21.73 -0.42
N ALA A 157 3.41 -20.44 -0.46
CA ALA A 157 4.60 -19.91 -1.12
C ALA A 157 5.89 -20.03 -0.29
N ASN A 158 5.83 -20.63 0.90
CA ASN A 158 6.97 -20.85 1.82
C ASN A 158 7.74 -19.54 2.12
N LEU A 159 7.01 -18.45 2.35
CA LEU A 159 7.59 -17.19 2.80
C LEU A 159 7.91 -17.25 4.30
N GLU A 160 8.93 -16.51 4.70
CA GLU A 160 9.37 -16.41 6.10
C GLU A 160 8.81 -15.17 6.80
N GLU A 161 8.98 -15.09 8.12
CA GLU A 161 8.56 -13.95 8.95
C GLU A 161 7.10 -13.52 8.67
N VAL A 162 6.20 -14.51 8.49
CA VAL A 162 4.78 -14.24 8.30
C VAL A 162 4.20 -13.61 9.56
N ASP A 163 3.65 -12.41 9.41
CA ASP A 163 3.01 -11.67 10.51
C ASP A 163 1.63 -11.20 10.08
N VAL A 164 0.65 -11.36 10.95
CA VAL A 164 -0.72 -10.90 10.75
C VAL A 164 -1.07 -9.93 11.87
N THR A 165 -1.26 -8.69 11.53
CA THR A 165 -1.62 -7.62 12.46
C THR A 165 -3.03 -7.14 12.17
N GLN A 166 -3.90 -7.10 13.18
CA GLN A 166 -5.16 -6.37 13.11
C GLN A 166 -5.01 -5.02 13.80
N ALA A 167 -5.35 -3.94 13.11
CA ALA A 167 -5.38 -2.60 13.69
C ALA A 167 -6.82 -2.09 13.83
N ILE A 168 -7.16 -1.64 15.03
CA ILE A 168 -8.43 -0.99 15.36
C ILE A 168 -8.13 0.44 15.76
N ILE A 169 -8.59 1.39 14.96
CA ILE A 169 -8.28 2.81 15.13
C ILE A 169 -9.56 3.59 15.41
N ALA A 170 -9.54 4.40 16.44
CA ALA A 170 -10.57 5.37 16.72
C ALA A 170 -9.94 6.76 16.84
N LYS A 171 -10.58 7.76 16.22
CA LYS A 171 -10.14 9.16 16.29
C LYS A 171 -11.17 10.03 16.98
N ALA A 172 -10.68 11.00 17.73
CA ALA A 172 -11.52 12.00 18.36
C ALA A 172 -12.18 12.91 17.30
N ARG A 173 -13.49 13.13 17.44
CA ARG A 173 -14.28 14.03 16.61
C ARG A 173 -15.08 14.99 17.50
N LYS A 174 -15.02 16.28 17.20
CA LYS A 174 -15.86 17.31 17.82
C LYS A 174 -17.32 17.09 17.44
N VAL A 175 -18.20 17.16 18.42
CA VAL A 175 -19.65 17.16 18.28
C VAL A 175 -20.21 18.33 19.12
N ALA A 176 -21.50 18.65 18.96
CA ALA A 176 -22.12 19.79 19.63
C ALA A 176 -21.95 19.77 21.16
N THR A 177 -21.98 18.60 21.78
CA THR A 177 -21.95 18.41 23.23
C THR A 177 -20.57 18.03 23.78
N GLY A 178 -19.52 17.97 22.93
CA GLY A 178 -18.17 17.60 23.41
C GLY A 178 -17.27 16.97 22.34
N THR A 179 -16.49 15.97 22.74
CA THR A 179 -15.61 15.20 21.87
C THR A 179 -15.92 13.72 22.01
N MET A 180 -16.20 13.05 20.89
CA MET A 180 -16.46 11.61 20.87
C MET A 180 -15.36 10.87 20.12
N MET A 181 -15.10 9.61 20.48
CA MET A 181 -14.27 8.70 19.72
C MET A 181 -15.10 8.06 18.59
N SER A 182 -14.63 8.20 17.36
CA SER A 182 -15.24 7.59 16.18
C SER A 182 -14.35 6.45 15.69
N ALA A 183 -14.84 5.22 15.79
CA ALA A 183 -14.13 4.03 15.33
C ALA A 183 -14.15 3.96 13.80
N ARG A 184 -13.08 3.40 13.24
CA ARG A 184 -12.95 3.01 11.83
C ARG A 184 -13.08 1.50 11.70
N ASN A 185 -13.36 1.01 10.49
CA ASN A 185 -13.31 -0.42 10.25
C ASN A 185 -11.94 -0.98 10.63
N PRO A 186 -11.91 -2.12 11.33
CA PRO A 186 -10.66 -2.84 11.55
C PRO A 186 -9.99 -3.13 10.22
N ILE A 187 -8.67 -3.00 10.17
CA ILE A 187 -7.87 -3.39 9.03
C ILE A 187 -6.95 -4.53 9.40
N ILE A 188 -6.76 -5.45 8.49
CA ILE A 188 -5.81 -6.56 8.63
C ILE A 188 -4.64 -6.30 7.72
N ILE A 189 -3.44 -6.41 8.26
CA ILE A 189 -2.19 -6.26 7.54
C ILE A 189 -1.43 -7.58 7.67
N ILE A 190 -1.19 -8.24 6.55
CA ILE A 190 -0.37 -9.44 6.44
C ILE A 190 0.97 -9.03 5.85
N SER A 191 2.06 -9.52 6.43
CA SER A 191 3.37 -9.25 5.87
C SER A 191 4.26 -10.49 5.95
N ALA A 192 5.13 -10.68 4.94
CA ALA A 192 6.04 -11.81 4.87
C ALA A 192 7.31 -11.45 4.09
N THR A 193 8.37 -12.25 4.24
CA THR A 193 9.67 -12.07 3.59
C THR A 193 9.94 -13.24 2.64
N LYS A 194 10.43 -12.96 1.43
CA LYS A 194 10.87 -13.98 0.47
C LYS A 194 12.25 -14.49 0.87
N HIS A 195 12.39 -15.81 1.00
CA HIS A 195 13.67 -16.46 1.32
C HIS A 195 14.66 -16.43 0.16
#